data_a2d94e4d5b77aab3564034799b45ec9a
#
_entry.id   a2d94e4d5b77aab3564034799b45ec9a
#
_cell.length_a   1.000
_cell.length_b   1.000
_cell.length_c   1.000
_cell.angle_alpha   90.00
_cell.angle_beta   90.00
_cell.angle_gamma   90.00
#
_symmetry.space_group_name_H-M   'P 1'
#
loop_
_entity.id
_entity.type
_entity.pdbx_description
1 polymer ?
#
loop_
_entity_poly.entity_id
_entity_poly.type
_entity_poly.pdbx_seq_one_letter_code
_entity_poly.pdbx_strand_id
1 'polypeptide(L)'
;HSDSPSFRINENAESDTAGFYTRINVEKYGGMICHSWIDRPLSAAGRVTYRDNGAIVSKPVDLDRDLFIIPSVAIHMNRSTNDNASFNPAVDMQPISGSLRAKGAYGKLLAAACGCDEKDILSADMFLYTRESGRIWGAFDEFVSSPRLDDLQCVFGTMKGFLNAKPSAACPVFCVFDNEEVGSETKQGAASTFLQSTLERINEALGGKL
;
A
#
# COMPACT_ATOMS: atom_id res chain seq x y z
N HIS A 1 -10.71 -3.64 -7.49
CA HIS A 1 -9.41 -4.14 -7.00
C HIS A 1 -9.12 -3.69 -5.56
N SER A 2 -8.11 -4.30 -4.93
CA SER A 2 -7.79 -4.05 -3.51
C SER A 2 -6.56 -3.18 -3.30
N ASP A 3 -5.72 -3.06 -4.30
CA ASP A 3 -4.51 -2.24 -4.26
C ASP A 3 -4.81 -0.78 -4.62
N SER A 4 -3.87 0.09 -4.31
CA SER A 4 -3.89 1.53 -4.63
C SER A 4 -2.46 2.00 -4.85
N PRO A 5 -2.24 3.07 -5.61
CA PRO A 5 -0.91 3.62 -5.81
C PRO A 5 -0.24 3.94 -4.49
N SER A 6 1.03 3.57 -4.37
CA SER A 6 1.80 3.77 -3.15
C SER A 6 3.30 3.83 -3.42
N PHE A 7 4.08 4.07 -2.38
CA PHE A 7 5.53 3.87 -2.36
C PHE A 7 5.85 2.60 -1.59
N ARG A 8 6.48 1.65 -2.27
CA ARG A 8 6.96 0.41 -1.69
C ARG A 8 8.35 0.65 -1.09
N ILE A 9 8.55 0.21 0.14
CA ILE A 9 9.84 0.30 0.82
C ILE A 9 10.78 -0.77 0.26
N ASN A 10 11.97 -0.36 -0.15
CA ASN A 10 12.98 -1.27 -0.68
C ASN A 10 13.57 -2.16 0.42
N GLU A 11 14.12 -3.30 0.05
CA GLU A 11 14.80 -4.22 0.98
C GLU A 11 15.96 -3.50 1.71
N ASN A 12 16.76 -2.71 1.00
CA ASN A 12 17.73 -1.80 1.60
C ASN A 12 17.01 -0.49 2.00
N ALA A 13 16.25 -0.58 3.11
CA ALA A 13 15.25 0.41 3.47
C ALA A 13 15.84 1.77 3.88
N GLU A 14 17.02 1.83 4.49
CA GLU A 14 17.52 3.06 5.08
C GLU A 14 18.80 3.57 4.42
N SER A 15 18.90 4.88 4.26
CA SER A 15 20.13 5.56 3.81
C SER A 15 20.25 6.93 4.47
N ASP A 16 21.49 7.41 4.55
CA ASP A 16 21.78 8.76 5.04
C ASP A 16 21.53 9.79 3.93
N THR A 17 21.03 10.95 4.29
CA THR A 17 20.89 12.06 3.36
C THR A 17 21.39 13.37 3.98
N ALA A 18 22.09 14.16 3.18
CA ALA A 18 22.68 15.45 3.55
C ALA A 18 23.57 15.44 4.82
N GLY A 19 23.97 14.27 5.33
CA GLY A 19 24.74 14.12 6.57
C GLY A 19 23.98 14.47 7.86
N PHE A 20 22.64 14.66 7.79
CA PHE A 20 21.81 15.07 8.92
C PHE A 20 20.62 14.17 9.16
N TYR A 21 20.11 13.51 8.14
CA TYR A 21 18.85 12.78 8.17
C TYR A 21 19.02 11.33 7.74
N THR A 22 18.16 10.49 8.27
CA THR A 22 17.89 9.14 7.75
C THR A 22 16.66 9.20 6.87
N ARG A 23 16.76 8.69 5.66
CA ARG A 23 15.64 8.55 4.73
C ARG A 23 15.30 7.08 4.51
N ILE A 24 14.08 6.84 4.08
CA ILE A 24 13.62 5.52 3.64
C ILE A 24 13.70 5.45 2.11
N ASN A 25 14.36 4.42 1.60
CA ASN A 25 14.45 4.17 0.18
C ASN A 25 13.16 3.51 -0.31
N VAL A 26 12.48 4.15 -1.23
CA VAL A 26 11.21 3.68 -1.77
C VAL A 26 11.22 3.65 -3.28
N GLU A 27 10.39 2.81 -3.84
CA GLU A 27 10.03 2.78 -5.26
C GLU A 27 8.54 3.03 -5.45
N LYS A 28 8.18 3.59 -6.59
CA LYS A 28 6.79 3.87 -6.94
C LYS A 28 6.08 2.57 -7.33
N TYR A 29 4.94 2.30 -6.70
CA TYR A 29 4.01 1.25 -7.05
C TYR A 29 2.76 1.88 -7.69
N GLY A 30 2.50 1.53 -8.94
CA GLY A 30 1.36 2.04 -9.70
C GLY A 30 1.53 3.48 -10.22
N GLY A 31 0.47 4.00 -10.79
CA GLY A 31 0.36 5.38 -11.29
C GLY A 31 -0.17 6.31 -10.22
N MET A 32 0.58 7.35 -9.85
CA MET A 32 0.14 8.28 -8.80
C MET A 32 0.48 9.72 -9.14
N ILE A 33 -0.25 10.64 -8.53
CA ILE A 33 0.08 12.06 -8.47
C ILE A 33 1.06 12.26 -7.31
N CYS A 34 2.37 12.39 -7.60
CA CYS A 34 3.40 12.54 -6.58
C CYS A 34 3.16 13.73 -5.66
N HIS A 35 2.65 14.84 -6.20
CA HIS A 35 2.39 16.06 -5.44
C HIS A 35 1.47 15.85 -4.23
N SER A 36 0.51 14.94 -4.32
CA SER A 36 -0.43 14.67 -3.22
C SER A 36 0.19 13.93 -2.03
N TRP A 37 1.44 13.48 -2.14
CA TRP A 37 2.18 12.76 -1.08
C TRP A 37 3.09 13.65 -0.25
N ILE A 38 3.36 14.88 -0.73
CA ILE A 38 4.31 15.81 -0.12
C ILE A 38 3.68 16.44 1.13
N ASP A 39 4.53 16.67 2.15
CA ASP A 39 4.22 17.36 3.42
C ASP A 39 3.13 16.68 4.27
N ARG A 40 2.86 15.40 4.01
CA ARG A 40 1.89 14.61 4.78
C ARG A 40 2.59 13.64 5.72
N PRO A 41 2.09 13.45 6.94
CA PRO A 41 2.54 12.37 7.81
C PRO A 41 2.19 11.03 7.18
N LEU A 42 3.18 10.15 7.08
CA LEU A 42 3.06 8.83 6.49
C LEU A 42 3.39 7.75 7.53
N SER A 43 2.73 6.62 7.40
CA SER A 43 3.07 5.37 8.05
C SER A 43 3.41 4.29 7.01
N ALA A 44 3.67 3.08 7.47
CA ALA A 44 3.85 1.93 6.60
C ALA A 44 3.04 0.74 7.08
N ALA A 45 2.42 0.05 6.14
CA ALA A 45 1.72 -1.21 6.35
C ALA A 45 2.07 -2.21 5.25
N GLY A 46 1.94 -3.49 5.55
CA GLY A 46 2.25 -4.54 4.59
C GLY A 46 2.38 -5.89 5.23
N ARG A 47 3.32 -6.68 4.76
CA ARG A 47 3.56 -8.04 5.24
C ARG A 47 5.01 -8.23 5.61
N VAL A 48 5.25 -8.81 6.78
CA VAL A 48 6.58 -9.21 7.24
C VAL A 48 6.63 -10.72 7.36
N THR A 49 7.69 -11.31 6.82
CA THR A 49 8.00 -12.73 6.96
C THR A 49 9.20 -12.87 7.87
N TYR A 50 9.07 -13.68 8.91
CA TYR A 50 10.10 -13.86 9.94
C TYR A 50 10.14 -15.29 10.44
N ARG A 51 11.23 -15.64 11.14
CA ARG A 51 11.42 -16.94 11.78
C ARG A 51 10.87 -16.88 13.19
N ASP A 52 9.94 -17.78 13.50
CA ASP A 52 9.37 -17.96 14.83
C ASP A 52 9.56 -19.43 15.25
N ASN A 53 10.37 -19.67 16.28
CA ASN A 53 10.66 -21.02 16.82
C ASN A 53 11.03 -22.05 15.74
N GLY A 54 11.80 -21.63 14.73
CA GLY A 54 12.22 -22.49 13.61
C GLY A 54 11.24 -22.57 12.45
N ALA A 55 10.00 -22.11 12.60
CA ALA A 55 9.02 -22.00 11.53
C ALA A 55 9.14 -20.65 10.80
N ILE A 56 8.78 -20.63 9.51
CA ILE A 56 8.64 -19.39 8.74
C ILE A 56 7.19 -18.93 8.88
N VAL A 57 7.01 -17.73 9.43
CA VAL A 57 5.71 -17.11 9.65
C VAL A 57 5.60 -15.84 8.80
N SER A 58 4.43 -15.61 8.21
CA SER A 58 4.13 -14.38 7.50
C SER A 58 2.95 -13.67 8.17
N LYS A 59 3.12 -12.40 8.51
CA LYS A 59 2.16 -11.61 9.30
C LYS A 59 1.88 -10.27 8.62
N PRO A 60 0.61 -9.85 8.49
CA PRO A 60 0.29 -8.47 8.16
C PRO A 60 0.72 -7.56 9.33
N VAL A 61 1.33 -6.44 9.00
CA VAL A 61 1.84 -5.45 9.94
C VAL A 61 1.38 -4.07 9.52
N ASP A 62 0.92 -3.28 10.48
CA ASP A 62 0.69 -1.86 10.36
C ASP A 62 1.48 -1.16 11.48
N LEU A 63 2.36 -0.23 11.12
CA LEU A 63 3.13 0.53 12.09
C LEU A 63 2.28 1.61 12.77
N ASP A 64 1.21 2.06 12.12
CA ASP A 64 0.16 2.99 12.61
C ASP A 64 0.69 4.18 13.43
N ARG A 65 1.77 4.78 12.98
CA ARG A 65 2.40 5.96 13.58
C ARG A 65 2.84 6.93 12.48
N ASP A 66 2.91 8.21 12.79
CA ASP A 66 3.52 9.22 11.93
C ASP A 66 5.04 9.05 11.97
N LEU A 67 5.58 8.33 11.00
CA LEU A 67 6.98 7.90 10.97
C LEU A 67 7.78 8.58 9.87
N PHE A 68 7.13 8.96 8.78
CA PHE A 68 7.80 9.40 7.56
C PHE A 68 7.15 10.66 7.01
N ILE A 69 7.94 11.46 6.32
CA ILE A 69 7.47 12.62 5.57
C ILE A 69 8.30 12.79 4.31
N ILE A 70 7.66 13.10 3.20
CA ILE A 70 8.31 13.56 1.97
C ILE A 70 8.24 15.08 1.99
N PRO A 71 9.32 15.78 2.37
CA PRO A 71 9.26 17.23 2.55
C PRO A 71 9.29 17.96 1.21
N SER A 72 8.50 19.01 1.09
CA SER A 72 8.72 20.03 0.06
C SER A 72 9.95 20.87 0.38
N VAL A 73 10.47 21.54 -0.62
CA VAL A 73 11.51 22.56 -0.42
C VAL A 73 10.89 23.96 -0.39
N ALA A 74 11.55 24.89 0.30
CA ALA A 74 11.11 26.28 0.31
C ALA A 74 11.09 26.84 -1.12
N ILE A 75 10.13 27.73 -1.40
CA ILE A 75 9.99 28.36 -2.72
C ILE A 75 11.29 29.02 -3.23
N HIS A 76 12.14 29.49 -2.31
CA HIS A 76 13.44 30.07 -2.63
C HIS A 76 14.40 29.08 -3.27
N MET A 77 14.26 27.79 -3.00
CA MET A 77 15.10 26.71 -3.52
C MET A 77 14.55 26.13 -4.83
N ASN A 78 13.26 26.34 -5.11
CA ASN A 78 12.62 25.91 -6.36
C ASN A 78 11.52 26.89 -6.77
N ARG A 79 11.92 27.98 -7.41
CA ARG A 79 11.02 29.07 -7.80
C ARG A 79 10.03 28.69 -8.90
N SER A 80 10.35 27.67 -9.69
CA SER A 80 9.49 27.18 -10.77
C SER A 80 8.49 26.10 -10.33
N THR A 81 8.44 25.77 -9.04
CA THR A 81 7.61 24.67 -8.55
C THR A 81 6.12 24.85 -8.85
N ASN A 82 5.65 26.09 -8.94
CA ASN A 82 4.25 26.40 -9.26
C ASN A 82 3.97 26.45 -10.78
N ASP A 83 5.01 26.53 -11.60
CA ASP A 83 4.87 26.65 -13.05
C ASP A 83 5.00 25.30 -13.75
N ASN A 84 5.93 24.47 -13.27
CA ASN A 84 6.20 23.15 -13.86
C ASN A 84 6.84 22.22 -12.81
N ALA A 85 6.01 21.59 -11.99
CA ALA A 85 6.47 20.59 -11.03
C ALA A 85 6.70 19.24 -11.73
N SER A 86 7.96 18.85 -11.87
CA SER A 86 8.36 17.52 -12.33
C SER A 86 9.07 16.80 -11.20
N PHE A 87 8.62 15.61 -10.83
CA PHE A 87 9.20 14.80 -9.77
C PHE A 87 9.92 13.59 -10.35
N ASN A 88 11.17 13.39 -9.93
CA ASN A 88 11.86 12.12 -10.08
C ASN A 88 11.59 11.27 -8.81
N PRO A 89 10.76 10.22 -8.86
CA PRO A 89 10.42 9.45 -7.66
C PRO A 89 11.63 8.86 -6.94
N ALA A 90 12.67 8.50 -7.66
CA ALA A 90 13.89 7.93 -7.08
C ALA A 90 14.75 8.95 -6.30
N VAL A 91 14.48 10.25 -6.47
CA VAL A 91 15.25 11.34 -5.85
C VAL A 91 14.36 12.17 -4.93
N ASP A 92 13.24 12.67 -5.48
CA ASP A 92 12.41 13.69 -4.83
C ASP A 92 11.39 13.09 -3.86
N MET A 93 11.01 11.81 -4.06
CA MET A 93 9.95 11.16 -3.29
C MET A 93 10.48 10.20 -2.22
N GLN A 94 11.73 10.37 -1.80
CA GLN A 94 12.34 9.55 -0.74
C GLN A 94 12.02 10.15 0.63
N PRO A 95 11.21 9.48 1.49
CA PRO A 95 10.79 10.06 2.75
C PRO A 95 11.93 10.17 3.77
N ILE A 96 11.86 11.18 4.60
CA ILE A 96 12.70 11.31 5.80
C ILE A 96 12.02 10.56 6.94
N SER A 97 12.78 9.72 7.66
CA SER A 97 12.34 9.00 8.87
C SER A 97 12.83 9.65 10.17
N GLY A 98 13.74 10.59 10.08
CA GLY A 98 14.27 11.32 11.24
C GLY A 98 15.69 11.84 11.06
N SER A 99 16.33 12.26 12.14
CA SER A 99 17.75 12.60 12.17
C SER A 99 18.60 11.33 12.00
N LEU A 100 19.93 11.46 11.97
CA LEU A 100 20.84 10.30 11.93
C LEU A 100 20.64 9.31 13.09
N ARG A 101 19.97 9.72 14.17
CA ARG A 101 19.57 8.82 15.27
C ARG A 101 18.54 7.78 14.86
N ALA A 102 17.79 8.04 13.79
CA ALA A 102 16.78 7.10 13.27
C ALA A 102 17.40 5.94 12.47
N LYS A 103 18.70 5.98 12.17
CA LYS A 103 19.37 4.91 11.47
C LYS A 103 19.29 3.57 12.22
N GLY A 104 18.84 2.53 11.55
CA GLY A 104 18.57 1.22 12.13
C GLY A 104 17.26 1.17 12.95
N ALA A 105 16.40 2.18 12.88
CA ALA A 105 15.12 2.16 13.58
C ALA A 105 14.05 1.35 12.85
N TYR A 106 14.09 1.33 11.54
CA TYR A 106 13.06 0.67 10.74
C TYR A 106 12.97 -0.84 11.02
N GLY A 107 14.10 -1.55 11.00
CA GLY A 107 14.13 -2.99 11.34
C GLY A 107 13.60 -3.26 12.75
N LYS A 108 13.93 -2.41 13.72
CA LYS A 108 13.43 -2.53 15.11
C LYS A 108 11.92 -2.30 15.21
N LEU A 109 11.38 -1.37 14.41
CA LEU A 109 9.93 -1.15 14.36
C LEU A 109 9.20 -2.36 13.80
N LEU A 110 9.72 -2.98 12.75
CA LEU A 110 9.17 -4.22 12.20
C LEU A 110 9.24 -5.37 13.21
N ALA A 111 10.39 -5.54 13.85
CA ALA A 111 10.60 -6.59 14.87
C ALA A 111 9.62 -6.42 16.04
N ALA A 112 9.46 -5.20 16.54
CA ALA A 112 8.49 -4.90 17.61
C ALA A 112 7.04 -5.18 17.17
N ALA A 113 6.67 -4.84 15.94
CA ALA A 113 5.33 -5.10 15.41
C ALA A 113 5.05 -6.60 15.20
N CYS A 114 6.09 -7.38 14.88
CA CYS A 114 6.01 -8.83 14.76
C CYS A 114 6.05 -9.55 16.12
N GLY A 115 6.71 -8.95 17.11
CA GLY A 115 7.03 -9.60 18.38
C GLY A 115 8.20 -10.58 18.28
N CYS A 116 9.18 -10.28 17.40
CA CYS A 116 10.37 -11.09 17.17
C CYS A 116 11.66 -10.29 17.31
N ASP A 117 12.81 -10.94 17.24
CA ASP A 117 14.10 -10.26 17.11
C ASP A 117 14.29 -9.75 15.67
N GLU A 118 14.98 -8.61 15.50
CA GLU A 118 15.28 -8.05 14.17
C GLU A 118 16.03 -9.03 13.26
N LYS A 119 16.95 -9.83 13.82
CA LYS A 119 17.71 -10.86 13.09
C LYS A 119 16.84 -11.98 12.52
N ASP A 120 15.63 -12.17 13.05
CA ASP A 120 14.71 -13.21 12.61
C ASP A 120 13.80 -12.75 11.46
N ILE A 121 13.81 -11.46 11.12
CA ILE A 121 13.11 -10.93 9.94
C ILE A 121 13.81 -11.44 8.69
N LEU A 122 13.06 -12.10 7.82
CA LEU A 122 13.56 -12.66 6.56
C LEU A 122 13.26 -11.76 5.37
N SER A 123 12.08 -11.13 5.37
CA SER A 123 11.69 -10.17 4.34
C SER A 123 10.55 -9.28 4.83
N ALA A 124 10.41 -8.12 4.22
CA ALA A 124 9.32 -7.20 4.46
C ALA A 124 8.82 -6.61 3.14
N ASP A 125 7.52 -6.70 2.90
CA ASP A 125 6.83 -6.12 1.76
C ASP A 125 5.89 -5.04 2.28
N MET A 126 6.45 -3.85 2.48
CA MET A 126 5.80 -2.74 3.18
C MET A 126 5.59 -1.55 2.25
N PHE A 127 4.43 -0.93 2.38
CA PHE A 127 3.99 0.20 1.58
C PHE A 127 3.69 1.40 2.46
N LEU A 128 4.04 2.59 1.99
CA LEU A 128 3.68 3.83 2.67
C LEU A 128 2.20 4.12 2.49
N TYR A 129 1.61 4.74 3.49
CA TYR A 129 0.25 5.25 3.39
C TYR A 129 0.08 6.53 4.22
N THR A 130 -0.86 7.38 3.80
CA THR A 130 -1.28 8.53 4.62
C THR A 130 -2.26 8.06 5.68
N ARG A 131 -2.05 8.56 6.91
CA ARG A 131 -2.94 8.29 8.05
C ARG A 131 -4.17 9.22 8.11
N GLU A 132 -4.34 10.07 7.10
CA GLU A 132 -5.51 10.92 7.03
C GLU A 132 -6.80 10.08 6.94
N SER A 133 -7.74 10.39 7.83
CA SER A 133 -9.07 9.78 7.80
C SER A 133 -9.93 10.36 6.69
N GLY A 134 -10.88 9.59 6.20
CA GLY A 134 -11.91 10.08 5.30
C GLY A 134 -12.72 11.22 5.93
N ARG A 135 -13.19 12.15 5.10
CA ARG A 135 -13.96 13.32 5.53
C ARG A 135 -15.16 13.54 4.63
N ILE A 136 -16.26 13.97 5.23
CA ILE A 136 -17.42 14.52 4.52
C ILE A 136 -17.23 16.03 4.44
N TRP A 137 -17.53 16.63 3.31
CA TRP A 137 -17.37 18.07 3.08
C TRP A 137 -18.28 18.59 1.97
N GLY A 138 -18.29 19.89 1.79
CA GLY A 138 -19.16 20.61 0.89
C GLY A 138 -20.13 21.49 1.67
N ALA A 139 -20.79 22.43 1.00
CA ALA A 139 -21.74 23.33 1.66
C ALA A 139 -22.96 22.60 2.24
N PHE A 140 -23.25 21.42 1.74
CA PHE A 140 -24.39 20.56 2.16
C PHE A 140 -23.95 19.13 2.43
N ASP A 141 -22.68 18.91 2.78
CA ASP A 141 -22.10 17.58 3.07
C ASP A 141 -22.23 16.58 1.90
N GLU A 142 -22.15 17.06 0.68
CA GLU A 142 -22.40 16.28 -0.54
C GLU A 142 -21.19 15.49 -1.06
N PHE A 143 -20.01 15.73 -0.49
CA PHE A 143 -18.77 15.10 -0.96
C PHE A 143 -18.09 14.25 0.13
N VAL A 144 -17.39 13.22 -0.31
CA VAL A 144 -16.50 12.41 0.51
C VAL A 144 -15.09 12.49 -0.07
N SER A 145 -14.12 12.79 0.77
CA SER A 145 -12.70 12.64 0.45
C SER A 145 -12.07 11.61 1.36
N SER A 146 -11.41 10.63 0.78
CA SER A 146 -10.67 9.60 1.52
C SER A 146 -9.53 9.08 0.65
N PRO A 147 -8.39 8.67 1.23
CA PRO A 147 -7.44 7.87 0.48
C PRO A 147 -8.08 6.54 0.05
N ARG A 148 -7.62 5.98 -1.06
CA ARG A 148 -7.99 4.65 -1.56
C ARG A 148 -9.48 4.48 -1.92
N LEU A 149 -10.19 5.55 -2.28
CA LEU A 149 -11.53 5.44 -2.87
C LEU A 149 -11.49 4.64 -4.17
N ASP A 150 -10.46 4.81 -4.96
CA ASP A 150 -10.08 3.94 -6.05
C ASP A 150 -9.21 2.80 -5.47
N ASP A 151 -9.70 1.53 -5.47
CA ASP A 151 -11.04 1.13 -5.96
C ASP A 151 -11.92 0.57 -4.82
N LEU A 152 -11.55 0.84 -3.55
CA LEU A 152 -12.30 0.31 -2.40
C LEU A 152 -13.77 0.76 -2.37
N GLN A 153 -14.10 1.87 -3.03
CA GLN A 153 -15.50 2.29 -3.17
C GLN A 153 -16.29 1.30 -4.03
N CYS A 154 -15.75 0.89 -5.19
CA CYS A 154 -16.41 -0.09 -6.05
C CYS A 154 -16.43 -1.48 -5.40
N VAL A 155 -15.35 -1.86 -4.71
CA VAL A 155 -15.30 -3.09 -3.90
C VAL A 155 -16.41 -3.09 -2.87
N PHE A 156 -16.60 -2.00 -2.13
CA PHE A 156 -17.68 -1.87 -1.15
C PHE A 156 -19.06 -1.96 -1.80
N GLY A 157 -19.29 -1.23 -2.89
CA GLY A 157 -20.57 -1.20 -3.60
C GLY A 157 -20.95 -2.58 -4.15
N THR A 158 -20.01 -3.26 -4.81
CA THR A 158 -20.22 -4.61 -5.36
C THR A 158 -20.39 -5.66 -4.27
N MET A 159 -19.63 -5.57 -3.16
CA MET A 159 -19.81 -6.44 -2.00
C MET A 159 -21.21 -6.28 -1.38
N LYS A 160 -21.69 -5.06 -1.22
CA LYS A 160 -23.05 -4.80 -0.72
C LYS A 160 -24.11 -5.34 -1.67
N GLY A 161 -23.91 -5.20 -2.98
CA GLY A 161 -24.79 -5.80 -3.98
C GLY A 161 -24.81 -7.32 -3.88
N PHE A 162 -23.65 -7.96 -3.78
CA PHE A 162 -23.51 -9.41 -3.59
C PHE A 162 -24.22 -9.91 -2.32
N LEU A 163 -24.01 -9.25 -1.16
CA LEU A 163 -24.62 -9.64 0.11
C LEU A 163 -26.15 -9.46 0.14
N ASN A 164 -26.67 -8.52 -0.65
CA ASN A 164 -28.11 -8.28 -0.75
C ASN A 164 -28.78 -9.05 -1.90
N ALA A 165 -28.01 -9.78 -2.72
CA ALA A 165 -28.56 -10.59 -3.78
C ALA A 165 -29.44 -11.71 -3.23
N LYS A 166 -30.62 -11.90 -3.84
CA LYS A 166 -31.47 -13.02 -3.48
C LYS A 166 -30.98 -14.30 -4.12
N PRO A 167 -31.01 -15.43 -3.41
CA PRO A 167 -30.69 -16.72 -4.01
C PRO A 167 -31.51 -16.98 -5.27
N SER A 168 -30.86 -17.50 -6.30
CA SER A 168 -31.45 -17.87 -7.58
C SER A 168 -30.92 -19.24 -8.01
N ALA A 169 -31.26 -19.70 -9.20
CA ALA A 169 -30.66 -20.91 -9.79
C ALA A 169 -29.18 -20.76 -10.15
N ALA A 170 -28.68 -19.53 -10.18
CA ALA A 170 -27.27 -19.24 -10.38
C ALA A 170 -26.52 -19.09 -9.04
N CYS A 171 -25.24 -19.44 -9.03
CA CYS A 171 -24.34 -19.20 -7.91
C CYS A 171 -23.64 -17.84 -8.12
N PRO A 172 -24.00 -16.79 -7.38
CA PRO A 172 -23.31 -15.51 -7.48
C PRO A 172 -21.88 -15.62 -6.93
N VAL A 173 -20.93 -14.98 -7.60
CA VAL A 173 -19.53 -14.93 -7.19
C VAL A 173 -19.11 -13.47 -7.06
N PHE A 174 -18.49 -13.12 -5.94
CA PHE A 174 -17.85 -11.84 -5.71
C PHE A 174 -16.34 -12.02 -5.68
N CYS A 175 -15.63 -11.23 -6.47
CA CYS A 175 -14.17 -11.28 -6.57
C CYS A 175 -13.58 -9.89 -6.38
N VAL A 176 -12.45 -9.83 -5.69
CA VAL A 176 -11.59 -8.65 -5.57
C VAL A 176 -10.19 -9.07 -5.98
N PHE A 177 -9.64 -8.41 -6.97
CA PHE A 177 -8.30 -8.71 -7.48
C PHE A 177 -7.27 -7.74 -6.91
N ASP A 178 -6.01 -8.12 -7.02
CA ASP A 178 -4.87 -7.30 -6.63
C ASP A 178 -4.07 -6.88 -7.87
N ASN A 179 -3.12 -5.97 -7.68
CA ASN A 179 -2.16 -5.53 -8.70
C ASN A 179 -2.78 -4.90 -9.97
N GLU A 180 -3.97 -4.30 -9.85
CA GLU A 180 -4.55 -3.53 -10.94
C GLU A 180 -3.66 -2.36 -11.32
N GLU A 181 -3.11 -1.67 -10.32
CA GLU A 181 -2.28 -0.48 -10.45
C GLU A 181 -0.95 -0.71 -11.20
N VAL A 182 -0.61 -1.96 -11.45
CA VAL A 182 0.57 -2.37 -12.24
C VAL A 182 0.20 -3.23 -13.44
N GLY A 183 -1.06 -3.21 -13.87
CA GLY A 183 -1.53 -3.79 -15.13
C GLY A 183 -2.26 -5.12 -15.02
N SER A 184 -2.62 -5.59 -13.83
CA SER A 184 -3.44 -6.81 -13.61
C SER A 184 -2.83 -8.14 -14.10
N GLU A 185 -1.59 -8.17 -14.57
CA GLU A 185 -0.97 -9.35 -15.21
C GLU A 185 -0.26 -10.28 -14.22
N THR A 186 -0.32 -9.99 -12.91
CA THR A 186 0.26 -10.85 -11.88
C THR A 186 -0.66 -12.03 -11.59
N LYS A 187 -0.15 -12.99 -10.79
CA LYS A 187 -0.91 -14.16 -10.33
C LYS A 187 -2.22 -13.80 -9.62
N GLN A 188 -2.28 -12.66 -8.94
CA GLN A 188 -3.41 -12.15 -8.17
C GLN A 188 -4.28 -11.16 -8.97
N GLY A 189 -3.81 -10.80 -10.16
CA GLY A 189 -4.48 -9.82 -11.02
C GLY A 189 -5.64 -10.41 -11.82
N ALA A 190 -6.49 -9.54 -12.33
CA ALA A 190 -7.68 -9.91 -13.08
C ALA A 190 -7.37 -10.63 -14.42
N ALA A 191 -6.21 -10.36 -15.03
CA ALA A 191 -5.77 -11.00 -16.26
C ALA A 191 -5.16 -12.40 -16.06
N SER A 192 -5.03 -12.87 -14.81
CA SER A 192 -4.51 -14.20 -14.50
C SER A 192 -5.55 -15.31 -14.75
N THR A 193 -5.07 -16.53 -14.72
CA THR A 193 -5.95 -17.72 -14.78
C THR A 193 -6.57 -18.06 -13.41
N PHE A 194 -6.30 -17.26 -12.37
CA PHE A 194 -6.72 -17.56 -11.00
C PHE A 194 -8.24 -17.72 -10.86
N LEU A 195 -9.01 -16.75 -11.36
CA LEU A 195 -10.46 -16.81 -11.30
C LEU A 195 -11.01 -17.98 -12.09
N GLN A 196 -10.57 -18.14 -13.33
CA GLN A 196 -11.01 -19.24 -14.21
C GLN A 196 -10.74 -20.58 -13.54
N SER A 197 -9.51 -20.85 -13.12
CA SER A 197 -9.13 -22.12 -12.48
C SER A 197 -9.91 -22.38 -11.19
N THR A 198 -10.23 -21.32 -10.44
CA THR A 198 -11.03 -21.44 -9.21
C THR A 198 -12.47 -21.82 -9.53
N LEU A 199 -13.09 -21.17 -10.52
CA LEU A 199 -14.46 -21.47 -10.94
C LEU A 199 -14.58 -22.88 -11.54
N GLU A 200 -13.60 -23.30 -12.35
CA GLU A 200 -13.53 -24.66 -12.89
C GLU A 200 -13.51 -25.71 -11.77
N ARG A 201 -12.65 -25.51 -10.76
CA ARG A 201 -12.56 -26.43 -9.62
C ARG A 201 -13.84 -26.43 -8.77
N ILE A 202 -14.48 -25.28 -8.58
CA ILE A 202 -15.77 -25.21 -7.88
C ILE A 202 -16.83 -25.98 -8.66
N ASN A 203 -16.93 -25.75 -9.97
CA ASN A 203 -17.89 -26.43 -10.84
C ASN A 203 -17.69 -27.95 -10.81
N GLU A 204 -16.46 -28.42 -10.92
CA GLU A 204 -16.12 -29.84 -10.81
C GLU A 204 -16.52 -30.42 -9.44
N ALA A 205 -16.21 -29.72 -8.36
CA ALA A 205 -16.57 -30.16 -7.00
C ALA A 205 -18.10 -30.24 -6.77
N LEU A 206 -18.87 -29.43 -7.49
CA LEU A 206 -20.34 -29.48 -7.49
C LEU A 206 -20.92 -30.51 -8.46
N GLY A 207 -20.09 -31.30 -9.15
CA GLY A 207 -20.51 -32.33 -10.11
C GLY A 207 -20.89 -31.78 -11.49
N GLY A 208 -20.56 -30.52 -11.78
CA GLY A 208 -20.70 -29.94 -13.12
C GLY A 208 -19.73 -30.57 -14.10
N LYS A 209 -20.14 -30.68 -15.37
CA LYS A 209 -19.26 -31.03 -16.48
C LYS A 209 -18.94 -29.75 -17.23
N LEU A 210 -17.66 -29.50 -17.48
CA LEU A 210 -17.18 -28.46 -18.39
C LEU A 210 -17.51 -28.84 -19.85
#